data_9fa3544c3c79a713e9fdc1d3082e9b54
#
_entry.id   9fa3544c3c79a713e9fdc1d3082e9b54
#
_cell.length_a   1.000
_cell.length_b   1.000
_cell.length_c   1.000
_cell.angle_alpha   90.00
_cell.angle_beta   90.00
_cell.angle_gamma   90.00
#
_symmetry.space_group_name_H-M   'P 1'
#
loop_
_entity.id
_entity.type
_entity.pdbx_description
1 polymer ?
#
loop_
_entity_poly.entity_id
_entity_poly.type
_entity_poly.pdbx_seq_one_letter_code
_entity_poly.pdbx_strand_id
1 'polypeptide(L)'
;DPTGFYLRKYLPRVAGAFEGFAEFPDLPGQHYFRLIGAVRSFGQPKMRETLERVLEASKEAERFLGEHAAFTQRMASLGFPTHHIATSASPYDLIADYFRGATGMMKDLYRNKDKLLELVDKACDFLTRNTISWSRASGHPIVFIPLHWAADSFMSDAHFKTFWWPSFRKFMLNLIDAGIVPMPWWEADCTKRLEVIGDIPPGKCIYWFERTDMVRAFEVLGDVVALRGNIPASVITTGTPAAVDAAVRHLADNVFHKGGKLILDGANGISDETPVENVRAMFAAARKYAS
;
A
#
# COMPACT_ATOMS: atom_id res chain seq x y z
N ASP A 1 0.93 -19.43 3.21
CA ASP A 1 0.55 -18.17 3.79
C ASP A 1 1.73 -17.17 3.76
N PRO A 2 1.85 -16.32 2.70
CA PRO A 2 2.98 -15.38 2.57
C PRO A 2 3.00 -14.32 3.68
N THR A 3 1.83 -13.80 4.07
CA THR A 3 1.72 -12.74 5.09
C THR A 3 2.13 -13.26 6.47
N GLY A 4 1.64 -14.41 6.88
CA GLY A 4 2.03 -15.01 8.15
C GLY A 4 3.49 -15.42 8.21
N PHE A 5 4.06 -15.91 7.10
CA PHE A 5 5.49 -16.15 7.03
C PHE A 5 6.27 -14.84 7.20
N TYR A 6 5.88 -13.77 6.47
CA TYR A 6 6.53 -12.48 6.55
C TYR A 6 6.47 -11.89 7.96
N LEU A 7 5.29 -11.81 8.57
CA LEU A 7 5.12 -11.18 9.88
C LEU A 7 5.69 -12.01 11.04
N ARG A 8 5.53 -13.33 11.02
CA ARG A 8 5.91 -14.20 12.15
C ARG A 8 7.31 -14.79 12.04
N LYS A 9 7.83 -14.94 10.85
CA LYS A 9 9.11 -15.64 10.61
C LYS A 9 10.17 -14.75 10.00
N TYR A 10 9.83 -14.01 8.94
CA TYR A 10 10.79 -13.22 8.18
C TYR A 10 11.12 -11.88 8.85
N LEU A 11 10.11 -11.03 9.10
CA LEU A 11 10.34 -9.69 9.64
C LEU A 11 11.09 -9.68 10.98
N PRO A 12 10.76 -10.52 11.98
CA PRO A 12 11.51 -10.57 13.22
C PRO A 12 12.97 -10.99 13.03
N ARG A 13 13.27 -11.89 12.10
CA ARG A 13 14.67 -12.31 11.80
C ARG A 13 15.45 -11.19 11.13
N VAL A 14 14.85 -10.49 10.17
CA VAL A 14 15.50 -9.36 9.49
C VAL A 14 15.71 -8.20 10.46
N ALA A 15 14.69 -7.75 11.16
CA ALA A 15 14.80 -6.66 12.13
C ALA A 15 15.81 -6.97 13.23
N GLY A 16 15.71 -8.15 13.84
CA GLY A 16 16.67 -8.59 14.88
C GLY A 16 18.11 -8.75 14.39
N ALA A 17 18.32 -9.01 13.10
CA ALA A 17 19.68 -9.08 12.54
C ALA A 17 20.39 -7.72 12.57
N PHE A 18 19.64 -6.60 12.52
CA PHE A 18 20.19 -5.24 12.52
C PHE A 18 20.40 -4.63 13.91
N GLU A 19 19.87 -5.23 14.98
CA GLU A 19 20.00 -4.67 16.35
C GLU A 19 21.43 -4.37 16.76
N GLY A 20 22.39 -5.23 16.40
CA GLY A 20 23.81 -5.03 16.73
C GLY A 20 24.43 -3.80 16.07
N PHE A 21 23.84 -3.25 15.01
CA PHE A 21 24.35 -2.00 14.42
C PHE A 21 24.06 -0.77 15.29
N ALA A 22 23.09 -0.83 16.20
CA ALA A 22 22.83 0.24 17.16
C ALA A 22 24.01 0.48 18.12
N GLU A 23 24.85 -0.53 18.31
CA GLU A 23 26.06 -0.47 19.16
C GLU A 23 27.32 -0.10 18.38
N PHE A 24 27.21 0.26 17.10
CA PHE A 24 28.34 0.65 16.25
C PHE A 24 28.56 2.17 16.36
N PRO A 25 29.47 2.62 17.26
CA PRO A 25 29.43 3.98 17.78
C PRO A 25 29.85 5.06 16.78
N ASP A 26 30.64 4.74 15.75
CA ASP A 26 31.37 5.77 15.03
C ASP A 26 31.23 5.78 13.50
N LEU A 27 30.24 5.05 12.92
CA LEU A 27 30.05 5.05 11.48
C LEU A 27 29.75 6.45 10.89
N PRO A 28 28.90 7.29 11.49
CA PRO A 28 28.53 8.58 10.91
C PRO A 28 29.60 9.68 10.99
N GLY A 29 30.58 9.55 11.86
CA GLY A 29 31.56 10.61 12.15
C GLY A 29 32.95 10.38 11.58
N GLN A 30 33.19 9.31 10.83
CA GLN A 30 34.53 8.93 10.38
C GLN A 30 34.95 9.72 9.14
N HIS A 31 35.96 10.56 9.28
CA HIS A 31 36.68 11.11 8.13
C HIS A 31 37.47 10.01 7.40
N TYR A 32 37.60 10.15 6.08
CA TYR A 32 38.28 9.15 5.26
C TYR A 32 39.70 8.77 5.74
N PHE A 33 40.43 9.65 6.42
CA PHE A 33 41.69 9.33 7.06
C PHE A 33 41.62 8.34 8.24
N ARG A 34 40.39 8.06 8.73
CA ARG A 34 40.13 7.09 9.79
C ARG A 34 39.50 5.80 9.29
N LEU A 35 39.52 5.55 7.98
CA LEU A 35 39.00 4.33 7.36
C LEU A 35 39.53 3.05 8.04
N ILE A 36 40.78 3.03 8.42
CA ILE A 36 41.39 1.90 9.11
C ILE A 36 40.69 1.64 10.46
N GLY A 37 40.36 2.70 11.19
CA GLY A 37 39.62 2.59 12.45
C GLY A 37 38.20 2.07 12.24
N ALA A 38 37.48 2.59 11.21
CA ALA A 38 36.15 2.13 10.84
C ALA A 38 36.17 0.65 10.43
N VAL A 39 37.09 0.26 9.55
CA VAL A 39 37.24 -1.14 9.11
C VAL A 39 37.57 -2.06 10.27
N ARG A 40 38.45 -1.62 11.19
CA ARG A 40 38.78 -2.38 12.42
C ARG A 40 37.52 -2.65 13.26
N SER A 41 36.58 -1.71 13.31
CA SER A 41 35.34 -1.86 14.07
C SER A 41 34.49 -3.02 13.57
N PHE A 42 34.48 -3.32 12.26
CA PHE A 42 33.83 -4.51 11.72
C PHE A 42 34.48 -5.83 12.21
N GLY A 43 35.73 -5.79 12.66
CA GLY A 43 36.44 -6.93 13.24
C GLY A 43 36.07 -7.22 14.71
N GLN A 44 35.30 -6.33 15.37
CA GLN A 44 34.87 -6.58 16.76
C GLN A 44 33.96 -7.81 16.82
N PRO A 45 34.07 -8.65 17.88
CA PRO A 45 33.28 -9.89 17.97
C PRO A 45 31.76 -9.68 17.76
N LYS A 46 31.18 -8.69 18.43
CA LYS A 46 29.75 -8.40 18.33
C LYS A 46 29.34 -7.92 16.94
N MET A 47 30.22 -7.15 16.28
CA MET A 47 29.95 -6.70 14.91
C MET A 47 30.04 -7.87 13.92
N ARG A 48 30.98 -8.77 14.06
CA ARG A 48 31.09 -9.99 13.27
C ARG A 48 29.82 -10.84 13.41
N GLU A 49 29.39 -11.10 14.64
CA GLU A 49 28.14 -11.83 14.91
C GLU A 49 26.93 -11.15 14.25
N THR A 50 26.84 -9.82 14.33
CA THR A 50 25.77 -9.06 13.68
C THR A 50 25.80 -9.22 12.15
N LEU A 51 26.98 -9.13 11.53
CA LEU A 51 27.13 -9.32 10.09
C LEU A 51 26.79 -10.75 9.67
N GLU A 52 27.19 -11.75 10.43
CA GLU A 52 26.81 -13.15 10.18
C GLU A 52 25.30 -13.35 10.25
N ARG A 53 24.63 -12.73 11.24
CA ARG A 53 23.16 -12.75 11.33
C ARG A 53 22.48 -12.06 10.15
N VAL A 54 23.02 -10.93 9.66
CA VAL A 54 22.51 -10.26 8.46
C VAL A 54 22.69 -11.13 7.22
N LEU A 55 23.84 -11.78 7.07
CA LEU A 55 24.10 -12.70 5.97
C LEU A 55 23.16 -13.91 6.02
N GLU A 56 22.87 -14.46 7.19
CA GLU A 56 21.89 -15.53 7.33
C GLU A 56 20.47 -15.06 7.01
N ALA A 57 20.09 -13.86 7.46
CA ALA A 57 18.80 -13.25 7.11
C ALA A 57 18.66 -13.02 5.61
N SER A 58 19.74 -12.70 4.88
CA SER A 58 19.70 -12.52 3.42
C SER A 58 19.33 -13.80 2.67
N LYS A 59 19.81 -14.97 3.13
CA LYS A 59 19.44 -16.27 2.55
C LYS A 59 17.94 -16.54 2.70
N GLU A 60 17.39 -16.20 3.87
CA GLU A 60 15.95 -16.33 4.11
C GLU A 60 15.14 -15.36 3.23
N ALA A 61 15.65 -14.16 2.97
CA ALA A 61 15.04 -13.21 2.04
C ALA A 61 15.03 -13.77 0.60
N GLU A 62 16.15 -14.33 0.14
CA GLU A 62 16.24 -14.95 -1.19
C GLU A 62 15.27 -16.13 -1.32
N ARG A 63 15.19 -17.01 -0.29
CA ARG A 63 14.24 -18.10 -0.25
C ARG A 63 12.81 -17.61 -0.35
N PHE A 64 12.44 -16.59 0.45
CA PHE A 64 11.10 -15.99 0.42
C PHE A 64 10.74 -15.45 -0.98
N LEU A 65 11.65 -14.66 -1.57
CA LEU A 65 11.44 -14.10 -2.92
C LEU A 65 11.31 -15.20 -3.98
N GLY A 66 12.11 -16.25 -3.89
CA GLY A 66 12.03 -17.41 -4.78
C GLY A 66 10.68 -18.14 -4.70
N GLU A 67 10.21 -18.41 -3.49
CA GLU A 67 8.90 -19.05 -3.26
C GLU A 67 7.74 -18.15 -3.72
N HIS A 68 7.84 -16.83 -3.48
CA HIS A 68 6.84 -15.87 -3.95
C HIS A 68 6.79 -15.82 -5.48
N ALA A 69 7.94 -15.79 -6.15
CA ALA A 69 8.00 -15.82 -7.61
C ALA A 69 7.41 -17.11 -8.19
N ALA A 70 7.74 -18.28 -7.62
CA ALA A 70 7.20 -19.56 -8.03
C ALA A 70 5.68 -19.63 -7.85
N PHE A 71 5.16 -19.14 -6.71
CA PHE A 71 3.73 -19.04 -6.47
C PHE A 71 3.03 -18.13 -7.50
N THR A 72 3.58 -16.94 -7.74
CA THR A 72 3.05 -15.98 -8.72
C THR A 72 2.97 -16.59 -10.13
N GLN A 73 4.04 -17.27 -10.55
CA GLN A 73 4.08 -17.95 -11.85
C GLN A 73 3.05 -19.08 -11.94
N ARG A 74 2.90 -19.88 -10.89
CA ARG A 74 1.88 -20.92 -10.82
C ARG A 74 0.47 -20.34 -10.91
N MET A 75 0.18 -19.26 -10.19
CA MET A 75 -1.14 -18.61 -10.23
C MET A 75 -1.43 -18.06 -11.62
N ALA A 76 -0.46 -17.41 -12.26
CA ALA A 76 -0.60 -16.92 -13.62
C ALA A 76 -0.89 -18.05 -14.62
N SER A 77 -0.23 -19.21 -14.50
CA SER A 77 -0.46 -20.38 -15.36
C SER A 77 -1.86 -21.00 -15.17
N LEU A 78 -2.48 -20.78 -14.02
CA LEU A 78 -3.86 -21.17 -13.71
C LEU A 78 -4.91 -20.12 -14.13
N GLY A 79 -4.49 -19.03 -14.76
CA GLY A 79 -5.38 -17.94 -15.19
C GLY A 79 -5.64 -16.86 -14.13
N PHE A 80 -4.86 -16.83 -13.04
CA PHE A 80 -4.94 -15.82 -11.97
C PHE A 80 -3.71 -14.93 -12.00
N PRO A 81 -3.64 -13.92 -12.88
CA PRO A 81 -2.50 -13.03 -12.96
C PRO A 81 -2.40 -12.12 -11.71
N THR A 82 -1.19 -11.69 -11.40
CA THR A 82 -0.94 -10.68 -10.36
C THR A 82 -1.66 -9.38 -10.72
N HIS A 83 -2.31 -8.75 -9.75
CA HIS A 83 -3.06 -7.51 -10.00
C HIS A 83 -2.18 -6.23 -9.95
N HIS A 84 -0.99 -6.29 -9.39
CA HIS A 84 0.05 -5.25 -9.43
C HIS A 84 1.42 -5.87 -9.14
N ILE A 85 2.48 -5.18 -9.53
CA ILE A 85 3.87 -5.55 -9.18
C ILE A 85 4.56 -4.34 -8.54
N ALA A 86 4.44 -3.16 -9.15
CA ALA A 86 5.02 -1.95 -8.59
C ALA A 86 4.13 -1.35 -7.48
N THR A 87 4.78 -0.82 -6.46
CA THR A 87 4.13 -0.10 -5.36
C THR A 87 4.73 1.29 -5.25
N SER A 88 3.93 2.28 -4.89
CA SER A 88 4.36 3.66 -4.66
C SER A 88 3.72 4.22 -3.38
N ALA A 89 3.85 5.51 -3.13
CA ALA A 89 3.20 6.21 -2.03
C ALA A 89 2.57 7.51 -2.54
N SER A 90 1.70 8.16 -1.76
CA SER A 90 1.34 9.55 -2.05
C SER A 90 2.51 10.48 -1.73
N PRO A 91 2.64 11.64 -2.43
CA PRO A 91 3.70 12.59 -2.12
C PRO A 91 3.67 13.10 -0.68
N TYR A 92 2.48 13.34 -0.15
CA TYR A 92 2.30 13.77 1.25
C TYR A 92 2.68 12.66 2.22
N ASP A 93 2.23 11.43 1.97
CA ASP A 93 2.48 10.28 2.85
C ASP A 93 3.97 9.92 2.88
N LEU A 94 4.68 10.02 1.76
CA LEU A 94 6.14 9.85 1.72
C LEU A 94 6.84 10.77 2.73
N ILE A 95 6.45 12.05 2.77
CA ILE A 95 7.04 13.01 3.70
C ILE A 95 6.61 12.73 5.14
N ALA A 96 5.34 12.39 5.33
CA ALA A 96 4.79 12.12 6.66
C ALA A 96 5.41 10.88 7.30
N ASP A 97 5.49 9.78 6.56
CA ASP A 97 5.89 8.49 7.11
C ASP A 97 7.41 8.37 7.30
N TYR A 98 8.20 8.91 6.37
CA TYR A 98 9.64 8.67 6.35
C TYR A 98 10.50 9.83 6.83
N PHE A 99 9.98 11.07 6.83
CA PHE A 99 10.81 12.24 7.14
C PHE A 99 10.32 13.05 8.33
N ARG A 100 9.00 13.25 8.50
CA ARG A 100 8.48 14.18 9.50
C ARG A 100 7.79 13.54 10.68
N GLY A 101 7.19 12.37 10.48
CA GLY A 101 6.30 11.74 11.46
C GLY A 101 5.03 12.55 11.72
N ALA A 102 4.06 11.97 12.41
CA ALA A 102 2.76 12.58 12.68
C ALA A 102 2.87 13.97 13.34
N THR A 103 3.67 14.08 14.40
CA THR A 103 3.83 15.34 15.13
C THR A 103 4.47 16.45 14.28
N GLY A 104 5.47 16.08 13.45
CA GLY A 104 6.12 17.01 12.54
C GLY A 104 5.14 17.55 11.51
N MET A 105 4.42 16.65 10.84
CA MET A 105 3.43 17.03 9.82
C MET A 105 2.32 17.90 10.38
N MET A 106 1.75 17.54 11.54
CA MET A 106 0.71 18.36 12.17
C MET A 106 1.19 19.77 12.51
N LYS A 107 2.45 19.94 12.94
CA LYS A 107 3.03 21.28 13.16
C LYS A 107 3.23 22.01 11.84
N ASP A 108 3.68 21.36 10.80
CA ASP A 108 4.00 21.97 9.50
C ASP A 108 2.74 22.46 8.77
N LEU A 109 1.59 21.79 8.93
CA LEU A 109 0.29 22.26 8.42
C LEU A 109 -0.10 23.67 8.92
N TYR A 110 0.42 24.12 10.06
CA TYR A 110 0.11 25.42 10.64
C TYR A 110 1.28 26.40 10.58
N ARG A 111 2.52 25.91 10.74
CA ARG A 111 3.71 26.76 10.95
C ARG A 111 4.61 26.91 9.73
N ASN A 112 4.59 25.93 8.82
CA ASN A 112 5.52 25.85 7.70
C ASN A 112 4.81 25.54 6.37
N LYS A 113 3.65 26.14 6.16
CA LYS A 113 2.75 25.81 5.04
C LYS A 113 3.42 25.81 3.67
N ASP A 114 4.13 26.92 3.35
CA ASP A 114 4.76 27.09 2.04
C ASP A 114 5.90 26.08 1.83
N LYS A 115 6.70 25.82 2.88
CA LYS A 115 7.76 24.81 2.83
C LYS A 115 7.21 23.39 2.71
N LEU A 116 6.07 23.12 3.33
CA LEU A 116 5.41 21.83 3.21
C LEU A 116 4.90 21.62 1.77
N LEU A 117 4.26 22.61 1.17
CA LEU A 117 3.79 22.56 -0.22
C LEU A 117 4.96 22.34 -1.20
N GLU A 118 6.06 23.12 -1.02
CA GLU A 118 7.27 22.92 -1.83
C GLU A 118 7.86 21.53 -1.70
N LEU A 119 7.93 20.99 -0.47
CA LEU A 119 8.48 19.68 -0.21
C LEU A 119 7.61 18.56 -0.81
N VAL A 120 6.30 18.67 -0.69
CA VAL A 120 5.34 17.69 -1.23
C VAL A 120 5.36 17.73 -2.78
N ASP A 121 5.55 18.90 -3.40
CA ASP A 121 5.71 19.00 -4.85
C ASP A 121 7.02 18.33 -5.34
N LYS A 122 8.13 18.54 -4.65
CA LYS A 122 9.40 17.83 -4.91
C LYS A 122 9.26 16.30 -4.74
N ALA A 123 8.52 15.87 -3.72
CA ALA A 123 8.20 14.46 -3.50
C ALA A 123 7.36 13.89 -4.66
N CYS A 124 6.41 14.68 -5.19
CA CYS A 124 5.62 14.30 -6.35
C CYS A 124 6.50 14.03 -7.58
N ASP A 125 7.43 14.94 -7.89
CA ASP A 125 8.35 14.78 -9.03
C ASP A 125 9.29 13.58 -8.86
N PHE A 126 9.78 13.35 -7.64
CA PHE A 126 10.61 12.18 -7.31
C PHE A 126 9.84 10.87 -7.49
N LEU A 127 8.64 10.76 -6.88
CA LEU A 127 7.81 9.57 -6.97
C LEU A 127 7.37 9.30 -8.40
N THR A 128 7.00 10.33 -9.16
CA THR A 128 6.61 10.19 -10.57
C THR A 128 7.69 9.48 -11.38
N ARG A 129 8.93 9.99 -11.34
CA ARG A 129 10.05 9.39 -12.08
C ARG A 129 10.32 7.95 -11.66
N ASN A 130 10.39 7.69 -10.37
CA ASN A 130 10.70 6.36 -9.85
C ASN A 130 9.59 5.36 -10.14
N THR A 131 8.34 5.74 -9.93
CA THR A 131 7.19 4.86 -10.15
C THR A 131 7.05 4.48 -11.61
N ILE A 132 7.23 5.43 -12.54
CA ILE A 132 7.21 5.15 -13.98
C ILE A 132 8.35 4.18 -14.33
N SER A 133 9.55 4.39 -13.80
CA SER A 133 10.69 3.50 -14.03
C SER A 133 10.42 2.08 -13.52
N TRP A 134 9.89 1.94 -12.31
CA TRP A 134 9.56 0.64 -11.72
C TRP A 134 8.43 -0.08 -12.45
N SER A 135 7.36 0.62 -12.82
CA SER A 135 6.28 0.04 -13.60
C SER A 135 6.77 -0.50 -14.94
N ARG A 136 7.59 0.28 -15.65
CA ARG A 136 8.20 -0.16 -16.92
C ARG A 136 9.11 -1.36 -16.74
N ALA A 137 9.95 -1.37 -15.71
CA ALA A 137 10.85 -2.48 -15.40
C ALA A 137 10.08 -3.76 -15.04
N SER A 138 8.94 -3.63 -14.36
CA SER A 138 8.09 -4.77 -14.00
C SER A 138 7.24 -5.31 -15.17
N GLY A 139 7.06 -4.51 -16.22
CA GLY A 139 6.16 -4.84 -17.35
C GLY A 139 4.68 -4.86 -16.97
N HIS A 140 4.29 -4.39 -15.78
CA HIS A 140 2.92 -4.42 -15.29
C HIS A 140 2.32 -3.01 -15.21
N PRO A 141 1.14 -2.75 -15.80
CA PRO A 141 0.58 -1.41 -15.90
C PRO A 141 -0.06 -0.89 -14.61
N ILE A 142 -0.43 -1.75 -13.66
CA ILE A 142 -1.11 -1.33 -12.43
C ILE A 142 -0.08 -1.07 -11.33
N VAL A 143 -0.18 0.09 -10.70
CA VAL A 143 0.65 0.50 -9.56
C VAL A 143 -0.21 0.63 -8.31
N PHE A 144 0.12 -0.12 -7.28
CA PHE A 144 -0.51 -0.05 -5.96
C PHE A 144 0.03 1.15 -5.17
N ILE A 145 -0.87 1.91 -4.53
CA ILE A 145 -0.52 3.11 -3.77
C ILE A 145 -1.30 3.13 -2.46
N PRO A 146 -0.75 2.61 -1.34
CA PRO A 146 -1.38 2.72 -0.03
C PRO A 146 -1.41 4.19 0.42
N LEU A 147 -2.52 4.60 1.06
CA LEU A 147 -2.78 5.98 1.47
C LEU A 147 -3.06 6.05 2.96
N HIS A 148 -2.09 6.53 3.75
CA HIS A 148 -2.17 6.52 5.20
C HIS A 148 -2.82 7.78 5.79
N TRP A 149 -2.69 8.93 5.13
CA TRP A 149 -3.08 10.24 5.69
C TRP A 149 -4.32 10.86 5.05
N ALA A 150 -4.94 10.16 4.08
CA ALA A 150 -6.10 10.68 3.34
C ALA A 150 -7.42 10.61 4.10
N ALA A 151 -7.52 9.75 5.12
CA ALA A 151 -8.75 9.45 5.84
C ALA A 151 -9.43 10.69 6.43
N ASP A 152 -10.76 10.62 6.53
CA ASP A 152 -11.60 11.69 7.08
C ASP A 152 -11.24 12.10 8.51
N SER A 153 -10.68 11.15 9.28
CA SER A 153 -10.27 11.34 10.67
C SER A 153 -8.89 11.98 10.85
N PHE A 154 -8.03 11.97 9.82
CA PHE A 154 -6.65 12.45 9.95
C PHE A 154 -6.48 13.94 9.76
N MET A 155 -7.20 14.53 8.80
CA MET A 155 -7.10 15.95 8.53
C MET A 155 -8.44 16.55 8.14
N SER A 156 -8.58 17.86 8.37
CA SER A 156 -9.75 18.60 7.94
C SER A 156 -9.88 18.58 6.41
N ASP A 157 -11.11 18.78 5.93
CA ASP A 157 -11.38 18.88 4.50
C ASP A 157 -10.57 20.02 3.83
N ALA A 158 -10.41 21.14 4.51
CA ALA A 158 -9.60 22.25 4.03
C ALA A 158 -8.12 21.86 3.88
N HIS A 159 -7.54 21.15 4.87
CA HIS A 159 -6.16 20.68 4.78
C HIS A 159 -5.98 19.62 3.70
N PHE A 160 -6.93 18.70 3.56
CA PHE A 160 -6.92 17.70 2.49
C PHE A 160 -6.87 18.37 1.11
N LYS A 161 -7.77 19.31 0.85
CA LYS A 161 -7.86 20.06 -0.41
C LYS A 161 -6.64 20.96 -0.68
N THR A 162 -5.96 21.43 0.37
CA THR A 162 -4.81 22.32 0.21
C THR A 162 -3.48 21.60 0.14
N PHE A 163 -3.24 20.61 1.00
CA PHE A 163 -1.90 20.03 1.19
C PHE A 163 -1.76 18.61 0.64
N TRP A 164 -2.85 17.83 0.65
CA TRP A 164 -2.77 16.42 0.28
C TRP A 164 -3.19 16.16 -1.16
N TRP A 165 -4.43 16.51 -1.51
CA TRP A 165 -5.05 16.17 -2.79
C TRP A 165 -4.32 16.74 -4.01
N PRO A 166 -3.91 18.04 -4.07
CA PRO A 166 -3.34 18.60 -5.29
C PRO A 166 -2.09 17.87 -5.78
N SER A 167 -1.19 17.51 -4.86
CA SER A 167 0.04 16.80 -5.21
C SER A 167 -0.24 15.34 -5.59
N PHE A 168 -1.16 14.68 -4.91
CA PHE A 168 -1.53 13.31 -5.23
C PHE A 168 -2.28 13.24 -6.56
N ARG A 169 -3.17 14.19 -6.83
CA ARG A 169 -3.82 14.31 -8.13
C ARG A 169 -2.79 14.51 -9.26
N LYS A 170 -1.86 15.45 -9.10
CA LYS A 170 -0.74 15.67 -10.05
C LYS A 170 0.02 14.36 -10.28
N PHE A 171 0.36 13.65 -9.22
CA PHE A 171 1.05 12.37 -9.31
C PHE A 171 0.26 11.33 -10.11
N MET A 172 -1.04 11.14 -9.80
CA MET A 172 -1.88 10.21 -10.55
C MET A 172 -2.00 10.58 -12.03
N LEU A 173 -2.18 11.87 -12.36
CA LEU A 173 -2.24 12.34 -13.74
C LEU A 173 -0.94 12.01 -14.51
N ASN A 174 0.21 12.25 -13.90
CA ASN A 174 1.50 11.91 -14.51
C ASN A 174 1.65 10.40 -14.76
N LEU A 175 1.13 9.54 -13.87
CA LEU A 175 1.12 8.09 -14.08
C LEU A 175 0.18 7.70 -15.22
N ILE A 176 -1.02 8.28 -15.26
CA ILE A 176 -2.02 8.03 -16.32
C ILE A 176 -1.45 8.43 -17.69
N ASP A 177 -0.81 9.58 -17.79
CA ASP A 177 -0.16 10.07 -19.02
C ASP A 177 0.98 9.14 -19.48
N ALA A 178 1.63 8.48 -18.55
CA ALA A 178 2.64 7.45 -18.82
C ALA A 178 2.05 6.06 -19.20
N GLY A 179 0.72 5.93 -19.29
CA GLY A 179 0.02 4.68 -19.59
C GLY A 179 -0.12 3.73 -18.41
N ILE A 180 0.10 4.22 -17.19
CA ILE A 180 -0.02 3.45 -15.95
C ILE A 180 -1.44 3.61 -15.39
N VAL A 181 -1.94 2.55 -14.76
CA VAL A 181 -3.23 2.54 -14.04
C VAL A 181 -2.94 2.67 -12.54
N PRO A 182 -3.14 3.86 -11.94
CA PRO A 182 -3.02 4.00 -10.49
C PRO A 182 -4.10 3.20 -9.77
N MET A 183 -3.69 2.49 -8.71
CA MET A 183 -4.60 1.78 -7.82
C MET A 183 -4.35 2.24 -6.37
N PRO A 184 -4.86 3.45 -6.00
CA PRO A 184 -4.81 3.90 -4.63
C PRO A 184 -5.70 3.05 -3.72
N TRP A 185 -5.14 2.67 -2.57
CA TRP A 185 -5.89 2.05 -1.50
C TRP A 185 -6.21 3.11 -0.43
N TRP A 186 -7.47 3.49 -0.38
CA TRP A 186 -8.03 4.48 0.54
C TRP A 186 -8.27 3.83 1.89
N GLU A 187 -7.27 3.90 2.75
CA GLU A 187 -7.33 3.34 4.09
C GLU A 187 -8.30 4.11 4.99
N ALA A 188 -8.91 3.40 5.94
CA ALA A 188 -9.97 3.89 6.81
C ALA A 188 -11.20 4.43 6.03
N ASP A 189 -11.91 5.39 6.60
CA ASP A 189 -13.09 6.01 5.98
C ASP A 189 -12.70 7.30 5.25
N CYS A 190 -13.00 7.35 3.96
CA CYS A 190 -12.79 8.49 3.07
C CYS A 190 -14.11 8.97 2.43
N THR A 191 -15.26 8.67 3.04
CA THR A 191 -16.58 8.99 2.47
C THR A 191 -16.76 10.48 2.21
N LYS A 192 -16.21 11.36 3.06
CA LYS A 192 -16.25 12.82 2.86
C LYS A 192 -15.33 13.33 1.75
N ARG A 193 -14.41 12.51 1.27
CA ARG A 193 -13.46 12.86 0.18
C ARG A 193 -14.02 12.56 -1.20
N LEU A 194 -15.06 11.74 -1.32
CA LEU A 194 -15.56 11.21 -2.59
C LEU A 194 -15.78 12.27 -3.67
N GLU A 195 -16.39 13.39 -3.31
CA GLU A 195 -16.67 14.50 -4.24
C GLU A 195 -15.38 15.17 -4.78
N VAL A 196 -14.28 15.06 -4.04
CA VAL A 196 -13.00 15.69 -4.41
C VAL A 196 -12.12 14.74 -5.23
N ILE A 197 -12.08 13.47 -4.82
CA ILE A 197 -11.16 12.48 -5.39
C ILE A 197 -11.59 11.96 -6.77
N GLY A 198 -12.78 12.32 -7.22
CA GLY A 198 -13.28 12.04 -8.55
C GLY A 198 -12.72 12.96 -9.66
N ASP A 199 -11.96 14.01 -9.31
CA ASP A 199 -11.37 14.94 -10.27
C ASP A 199 -10.13 14.34 -10.96
N ILE A 200 -10.37 13.28 -11.74
CA ILE A 200 -9.39 12.56 -12.56
C ILE A 200 -10.04 12.07 -13.87
N PRO A 201 -9.26 11.75 -14.92
CA PRO A 201 -9.79 11.23 -16.16
C PRO A 201 -10.56 9.92 -15.97
N PRO A 202 -11.80 9.78 -16.50
CA PRO A 202 -12.61 8.59 -16.29
C PRO A 202 -12.01 7.34 -16.93
N GLY A 203 -12.19 6.20 -16.24
CA GLY A 203 -11.75 4.87 -16.70
C GLY A 203 -10.24 4.63 -16.62
N LYS A 204 -9.49 5.46 -15.88
CA LYS A 204 -8.03 5.36 -15.79
C LYS A 204 -7.49 4.86 -14.46
N CYS A 205 -8.34 4.71 -13.43
CA CYS A 205 -7.93 4.31 -12.08
C CYS A 205 -8.81 3.20 -11.52
N ILE A 206 -8.25 2.48 -10.55
CA ILE A 206 -8.95 1.54 -9.70
C ILE A 206 -8.86 2.07 -8.28
N TYR A 207 -9.98 2.41 -7.63
CA TYR A 207 -9.98 2.86 -6.24
C TYR A 207 -10.34 1.71 -5.31
N TRP A 208 -9.40 1.32 -4.46
CA TRP A 208 -9.62 0.32 -3.44
C TRP A 208 -9.96 1.00 -2.12
N PHE A 209 -11.16 0.74 -1.61
CA PHE A 209 -11.63 1.32 -0.36
C PHE A 209 -11.61 0.30 0.79
N GLU A 210 -11.15 0.75 1.96
CA GLU A 210 -11.19 -0.08 3.17
C GLU A 210 -12.54 0.03 3.87
N ARG A 211 -12.93 1.22 4.37
CA ARG A 211 -14.15 1.44 5.16
C ARG A 211 -15.10 2.48 4.59
N THR A 212 -14.77 3.05 3.48
CA THR A 212 -15.65 3.98 2.77
C THR A 212 -16.95 3.30 2.37
N ASP A 213 -18.08 4.00 2.46
CA ASP A 213 -19.36 3.51 2.00
C ASP A 213 -19.32 3.27 0.48
N MET A 214 -19.38 1.98 0.08
CA MET A 214 -19.24 1.58 -1.32
C MET A 214 -20.46 1.96 -2.17
N VAL A 215 -21.65 2.04 -1.58
CA VAL A 215 -22.84 2.49 -2.30
C VAL A 215 -22.70 3.97 -2.63
N ARG A 216 -22.28 4.76 -1.64
CA ARG A 216 -22.00 6.18 -1.85
C ARG A 216 -20.80 6.40 -2.78
N ALA A 217 -19.76 5.58 -2.67
CA ALA A 217 -18.62 5.63 -3.60
C ALA A 217 -19.07 5.35 -5.04
N PHE A 218 -19.95 4.39 -5.25
CA PHE A 218 -20.52 4.11 -6.57
C PHE A 218 -21.37 5.27 -7.10
N GLU A 219 -22.23 5.87 -6.28
CA GLU A 219 -23.05 7.02 -6.68
C GLU A 219 -22.19 8.21 -7.16
N VAL A 220 -21.05 8.45 -6.53
CA VAL A 220 -20.18 9.60 -6.84
C VAL A 220 -19.12 9.29 -7.89
N LEU A 221 -18.55 8.08 -7.87
CA LEU A 221 -17.36 7.73 -8.63
C LEU A 221 -17.57 6.63 -9.66
N GLY A 222 -18.77 6.03 -9.75
CA GLY A 222 -19.03 4.86 -10.58
C GLY A 222 -18.73 5.06 -12.07
N ASP A 223 -18.92 6.28 -12.58
CA ASP A 223 -18.58 6.65 -13.96
C ASP A 223 -17.10 7.04 -14.14
N VAL A 224 -16.35 7.25 -13.04
CA VAL A 224 -14.99 7.76 -13.06
C VAL A 224 -13.97 6.65 -12.87
N VAL A 225 -14.17 5.74 -11.91
CA VAL A 225 -13.19 4.69 -11.55
C VAL A 225 -13.82 3.30 -11.49
N ALA A 226 -12.99 2.26 -11.59
CA ALA A 226 -13.37 0.95 -11.11
C ALA A 226 -13.22 0.93 -9.58
N LEU A 227 -14.22 0.38 -8.87
CA LEU A 227 -14.22 0.24 -7.42
C LEU A 227 -13.66 -1.13 -7.02
N ARG A 228 -12.85 -1.18 -5.97
CA ARG A 228 -12.34 -2.42 -5.38
C ARG A 228 -12.60 -2.44 -3.88
N GLY A 229 -12.91 -3.62 -3.36
CA GLY A 229 -13.20 -3.85 -1.94
C GLY A 229 -14.68 -4.21 -1.78
N ASN A 230 -15.27 -3.98 -0.63
CA ASN A 230 -14.64 -3.76 0.69
C ASN A 230 -15.39 -4.60 1.74
N ILE A 231 -15.34 -5.92 1.54
CA ILE A 231 -15.90 -6.81 2.57
C ILE A 231 -15.14 -6.54 3.88
N PRO A 232 -15.82 -6.12 4.96
CA PRO A 232 -15.15 -5.75 6.19
C PRO A 232 -14.29 -6.90 6.75
N ALA A 233 -13.06 -6.59 7.19
CA ALA A 233 -12.16 -7.58 7.77
C ALA A 233 -12.81 -8.34 8.93
N SER A 234 -13.59 -7.67 9.77
CA SER A 234 -14.35 -8.30 10.86
C SER A 234 -15.36 -9.34 10.36
N VAL A 235 -15.99 -9.10 9.20
CA VAL A 235 -16.93 -10.06 8.61
C VAL A 235 -16.20 -11.28 8.05
N ILE A 236 -15.06 -11.06 7.36
CA ILE A 236 -14.29 -12.17 6.77
C ILE A 236 -13.58 -12.98 7.88
N THR A 237 -12.98 -12.31 8.89
CA THR A 237 -12.13 -12.97 9.88
C THR A 237 -12.92 -13.56 11.03
N THR A 238 -13.94 -12.85 11.53
CA THR A 238 -14.67 -13.27 12.75
C THR A 238 -16.16 -13.55 12.52
N GLY A 239 -16.67 -13.28 11.31
CA GLY A 239 -18.04 -13.55 10.94
C GLY A 239 -18.27 -15.02 10.55
N THR A 240 -19.49 -15.30 10.08
CA THR A 240 -19.89 -16.62 9.57
C THR A 240 -19.90 -16.63 8.03
N PRO A 241 -19.86 -17.82 7.38
CA PRO A 241 -20.05 -17.93 5.93
C PRO A 241 -21.31 -17.23 5.41
N ALA A 242 -22.41 -17.28 6.19
CA ALA A 242 -23.66 -16.59 5.84
C ALA A 242 -23.51 -15.06 5.91
N ALA A 243 -22.76 -14.52 6.88
CA ALA A 243 -22.49 -13.09 6.97
C ALA A 243 -21.61 -12.61 5.80
N VAL A 244 -20.65 -13.44 5.38
CA VAL A 244 -19.82 -13.17 4.21
C VAL A 244 -20.66 -13.18 2.92
N ASP A 245 -21.52 -14.19 2.72
CA ASP A 245 -22.46 -14.25 1.55
C ASP A 245 -23.34 -12.99 1.50
N ALA A 246 -23.90 -12.58 2.65
CA ALA A 246 -24.74 -11.38 2.74
C ALA A 246 -23.99 -10.10 2.38
N ALA A 247 -22.72 -9.96 2.84
CA ALA A 247 -21.90 -8.80 2.50
C ALA A 247 -21.55 -8.74 1.01
N VAL A 248 -21.20 -9.88 0.40
CA VAL A 248 -20.97 -9.98 -1.05
C VAL A 248 -22.24 -9.62 -1.83
N ARG A 249 -23.39 -10.20 -1.42
CA ARG A 249 -24.68 -9.88 -2.02
C ARG A 249 -25.00 -8.39 -1.96
N HIS A 250 -24.76 -7.75 -0.83
CA HIS A 250 -24.97 -6.31 -0.67
C HIS A 250 -24.22 -5.49 -1.72
N LEU A 251 -22.92 -5.81 -1.95
CA LEU A 251 -22.11 -5.13 -2.97
C LEU A 251 -22.59 -5.47 -4.39
N ALA A 252 -22.97 -6.72 -4.63
CA ALA A 252 -23.53 -7.12 -5.94
C ALA A 252 -24.81 -6.35 -6.24
N ASP A 253 -25.78 -6.34 -5.33
CA ASP A 253 -27.09 -5.72 -5.54
C ASP A 253 -27.03 -4.18 -5.64
N ASN A 254 -26.10 -3.54 -4.92
CA ASN A 254 -26.06 -2.08 -4.82
C ASN A 254 -24.98 -1.41 -5.66
N VAL A 255 -24.01 -2.16 -6.16
CA VAL A 255 -22.92 -1.62 -7.01
C VAL A 255 -22.89 -2.34 -8.36
N PHE A 256 -22.63 -3.65 -8.37
CA PHE A 256 -22.38 -4.41 -9.59
C PHE A 256 -23.61 -4.46 -10.51
N HIS A 257 -24.76 -4.88 -10.01
CA HIS A 257 -26.01 -4.98 -10.82
C HIS A 257 -26.58 -3.62 -11.23
N LYS A 258 -26.09 -2.54 -10.61
CA LYS A 258 -26.42 -1.16 -11.04
C LYS A 258 -25.44 -0.60 -12.08
N GLY A 259 -24.54 -1.44 -12.62
CA GLY A 259 -23.59 -1.07 -13.67
C GLY A 259 -22.21 -0.64 -13.17
N GLY A 260 -21.93 -0.73 -11.86
CA GLY A 260 -20.63 -0.42 -11.28
C GLY A 260 -19.55 -1.42 -11.71
N LYS A 261 -18.38 -0.92 -12.03
CA LYS A 261 -17.18 -1.72 -12.29
C LYS A 261 -16.58 -2.13 -10.95
N LEU A 262 -16.94 -3.32 -10.45
CA LEU A 262 -16.56 -3.80 -9.12
C LEU A 262 -15.53 -4.92 -9.20
N ILE A 263 -14.41 -4.76 -8.49
CA ILE A 263 -13.48 -5.84 -8.13
C ILE A 263 -13.78 -6.20 -6.68
N LEU A 264 -14.43 -7.34 -6.47
CA LEU A 264 -14.75 -7.81 -5.14
C LEU A 264 -13.48 -8.21 -4.39
N ASP A 265 -13.26 -7.63 -3.21
CA ASP A 265 -12.13 -7.92 -2.34
C ASP A 265 -12.48 -7.69 -0.86
N GLY A 266 -11.61 -8.14 0.04
CA GLY A 266 -11.61 -7.70 1.43
C GLY A 266 -11.21 -6.23 1.56
N ALA A 267 -11.60 -5.63 2.66
CA ALA A 267 -11.29 -4.23 2.97
C ALA A 267 -9.77 -3.95 2.98
N ASN A 268 -8.99 -4.90 3.50
CA ASN A 268 -7.52 -4.83 3.58
C ASN A 268 -6.86 -6.18 3.19
N GLY A 269 -7.50 -6.93 2.31
CA GLY A 269 -7.08 -8.29 1.96
C GLY A 269 -7.65 -9.35 2.91
N ILE A 270 -7.03 -10.51 2.91
CA ILE A 270 -7.45 -11.68 3.72
C ILE A 270 -6.32 -11.98 4.70
N SER A 271 -6.60 -11.87 6.01
CA SER A 271 -5.62 -12.17 7.05
C SER A 271 -5.42 -13.68 7.25
N ASP A 272 -4.31 -14.05 7.86
CA ASP A 272 -3.97 -15.44 8.18
C ASP A 272 -4.96 -16.12 9.12
N GLU A 273 -5.57 -15.34 10.01
CA GLU A 273 -6.54 -15.81 10.98
C GLU A 273 -7.92 -16.05 10.37
N THR A 274 -8.09 -15.70 9.08
CA THR A 274 -9.39 -15.85 8.40
C THR A 274 -9.72 -17.34 8.21
N PRO A 275 -10.88 -17.82 8.71
CA PRO A 275 -11.33 -19.17 8.46
C PRO A 275 -11.46 -19.46 6.96
N VAL A 276 -10.93 -20.61 6.54
CA VAL A 276 -10.94 -21.00 5.10
C VAL A 276 -12.36 -21.12 4.55
N GLU A 277 -13.33 -21.49 5.38
CA GLU A 277 -14.74 -21.53 5.02
C GLU A 277 -15.31 -20.16 4.70
N ASN A 278 -14.89 -19.09 5.37
CA ASN A 278 -15.30 -17.73 5.06
C ASN A 278 -14.70 -17.27 3.72
N VAL A 279 -13.44 -17.60 3.44
CA VAL A 279 -12.82 -17.33 2.14
C VAL A 279 -13.56 -18.06 1.02
N ARG A 280 -13.87 -19.36 1.23
CA ARG A 280 -14.66 -20.15 0.26
C ARG A 280 -16.04 -19.57 0.03
N ALA A 281 -16.72 -19.10 1.11
CA ALA A 281 -18.02 -18.46 1.03
C ALA A 281 -17.95 -17.17 0.19
N MET A 282 -16.92 -16.34 0.36
CA MET A 282 -16.72 -15.13 -0.43
C MET A 282 -16.62 -15.44 -1.93
N PHE A 283 -15.78 -16.41 -2.32
CA PHE A 283 -15.64 -16.79 -3.73
C PHE A 283 -16.88 -17.48 -4.28
N ALA A 284 -17.60 -18.28 -3.48
CA ALA A 284 -18.85 -18.91 -3.88
C ALA A 284 -19.95 -17.87 -4.10
N ALA A 285 -20.08 -16.90 -3.18
CA ALA A 285 -21.02 -15.79 -3.30
C ALA A 285 -20.68 -14.89 -4.50
N ALA A 286 -19.39 -14.59 -4.72
CA ALA A 286 -18.95 -13.84 -5.91
C ALA A 286 -19.46 -14.49 -7.21
N ARG A 287 -19.26 -15.81 -7.37
CA ARG A 287 -19.77 -16.53 -8.55
C ARG A 287 -21.28 -16.55 -8.62
N LYS A 288 -21.96 -16.70 -7.49
CA LYS A 288 -23.42 -16.75 -7.41
C LYS A 288 -24.09 -15.43 -7.82
N TYR A 289 -23.47 -14.30 -7.47
CA TYR A 289 -24.03 -12.98 -7.71
C TYR A 289 -23.38 -12.21 -8.87
N ALA A 290 -22.42 -12.80 -9.58
CA ALA A 290 -21.83 -12.20 -10.78
C ALA A 290 -22.64 -12.43 -12.07
N SER A 291 -23.72 -13.21 -11.99
CA SER A 291 -24.62 -13.56 -13.11
C SER A 291 -25.85 -12.67 -13.17
#